data_3ef52e777a0f066801ffec5fee72e151
#
_entry.id   3ef52e777a0f066801ffec5fee72e151
#
_cell.length_a   1.000
_cell.length_b   1.000
_cell.length_c   1.000
_cell.angle_alpha   90.00
_cell.angle_beta   90.00
_cell.angle_gamma   90.00
#
_symmetry.space_group_name_H-M   'P 1'
#
loop_
_entity.id
_entity.type
_entity.pdbx_description
1 polymer ?
#
loop_
_entity_poly.entity_id
_entity_poly.type
_entity_poly.pdbx_seq_one_letter_code
_entity_poly.pdbx_strand_id
1 'polypeptide(L)'
;SQFFLSRIVSTLYTATNTVILGVIDPVGGMVGLYTAANKLITTGQSALAPISDSMYPYMIKNKDFKLVKKVLIITMPVISIGMLLVAIWSEPFCMFIYGKEFIGTGKILVAMLPTAILTLPEYILGFPTLGAMGMSKHANISIYVSSAIHVINLFVFYKMGWLNAVTLAWLTSIATFVDVLYRLIVVLKYKNRMMAGE
;
A
#
# COMPACT_ATOMS: atom_id res chain seq x y z
N SER A 1 4.10 9.22 20.44
CA SER A 1 5.35 9.38 19.68
C SER A 1 5.55 8.31 18.59
N GLN A 2 5.20 7.04 18.81
CA GLN A 2 5.39 5.96 17.83
C GLN A 2 4.54 6.14 16.56
N PHE A 3 3.31 6.64 16.68
CA PHE A 3 2.45 6.98 15.52
C PHE A 3 3.03 8.09 14.65
N PHE A 4 3.66 9.08 15.27
CA PHE A 4 4.28 10.17 14.55
C PHE A 4 5.49 9.69 13.75
N LEU A 5 6.29 8.83 14.35
CA LEU A 5 7.48 8.28 13.71
C LEU A 5 7.13 7.39 12.50
N SER A 6 6.15 6.50 12.62
CA SER A 6 5.72 5.67 11.49
C SER A 6 5.12 6.50 10.34
N ARG A 7 4.43 7.60 10.65
CA ARG A 7 3.89 8.52 9.66
C ARG A 7 5.01 9.30 8.93
N ILE A 8 6.05 9.72 9.64
CA ILE A 8 7.24 10.33 9.03
C ILE A 8 7.93 9.33 8.10
N VAL A 9 8.17 8.10 8.56
CA VAL A 9 8.80 7.05 7.75
C VAL A 9 8.00 6.77 6.48
N SER A 10 6.68 6.66 6.56
CA SER A 10 5.81 6.46 5.40
C SER A 10 5.85 7.64 4.43
N THR A 11 5.85 8.89 4.93
CA THR A 11 5.93 10.09 4.09
C THR A 11 7.29 10.22 3.41
N LEU A 12 8.38 9.97 4.14
CA LEU A 12 9.74 9.98 3.60
C LEU A 12 9.91 8.92 2.51
N TYR A 13 9.41 7.71 2.74
CA TYR A 13 9.41 6.62 1.79
C TYR A 13 8.71 7.00 0.48
N THR A 14 7.54 7.63 0.54
CA THR A 14 6.79 8.06 -0.65
C THR A 14 7.48 9.21 -1.38
N ALA A 15 8.03 10.17 -0.63
CA ALA A 15 8.78 11.29 -1.20
C ALA A 15 10.09 10.84 -1.85
N THR A 16 10.78 9.86 -1.27
CA THR A 16 12.04 9.30 -1.78
C THR A 16 11.87 8.78 -3.22
N ASN A 17 10.76 8.14 -3.53
CA ASN A 17 10.50 7.64 -4.87
C ASN A 17 10.51 8.75 -5.93
N THR A 18 9.84 9.86 -5.65
CA THR A 18 9.77 11.01 -6.56
C THR A 18 11.14 11.70 -6.70
N VAL A 19 11.86 11.85 -5.58
CA VAL A 19 13.22 12.44 -5.58
C VAL A 19 14.19 11.59 -6.39
N ILE A 20 14.20 10.28 -6.19
CA ILE A 20 15.08 9.37 -6.94
C ILE A 20 14.79 9.44 -8.45
N LEU A 21 13.51 9.45 -8.86
CA LEU A 21 13.16 9.60 -10.27
C LEU A 21 13.65 10.94 -10.83
N GLY A 22 13.54 12.04 -10.07
CA GLY A 22 14.05 13.34 -10.50
C GLY A 22 15.57 13.38 -10.64
N VAL A 23 16.31 12.59 -9.85
CA VAL A 23 17.77 12.46 -9.98
C VAL A 23 18.16 11.63 -11.21
N ILE A 24 17.40 10.57 -11.53
CA ILE A 24 17.69 9.64 -12.63
C ILE A 24 17.27 10.25 -13.97
N ASP A 25 16.16 10.98 -13.99
CA ASP A 25 15.58 11.59 -15.19
C ASP A 25 15.28 13.09 -14.97
N PRO A 26 16.34 13.94 -14.89
CA PRO A 26 16.17 15.34 -14.52
C PRO A 26 15.38 16.18 -15.55
N VAL A 27 15.35 15.75 -16.79
CA VAL A 27 14.73 16.47 -17.93
C VAL A 27 13.51 15.73 -18.45
N GLY A 28 13.37 14.46 -18.09
CA GLY A 28 12.33 13.59 -18.61
C GLY A 28 11.00 13.67 -17.87
N GLY A 29 9.98 13.11 -18.49
CA GLY A 29 8.62 13.08 -17.96
C GLY A 29 8.37 12.01 -16.89
N MET A 30 9.37 11.19 -16.50
CA MET A 30 9.14 10.04 -15.60
C MET A 30 8.55 10.44 -14.26
N VAL A 31 8.98 11.57 -13.69
CA VAL A 31 8.42 12.09 -12.44
C VAL A 31 6.95 12.44 -12.59
N GLY A 32 6.58 13.10 -13.69
CA GLY A 32 5.20 13.47 -13.99
C GLY A 32 4.30 12.25 -14.16
N LEU A 33 4.74 11.28 -14.99
CA LEU A 33 3.99 10.04 -15.24
C LEU A 33 3.82 9.21 -13.97
N TYR A 34 4.89 9.07 -13.16
CA TYR A 34 4.85 8.37 -11.88
C TYR A 34 3.91 9.05 -10.88
N THR A 35 4.01 10.38 -10.77
CA THR A 35 3.18 11.16 -9.85
C THR A 35 1.70 11.10 -10.23
N ALA A 36 1.39 11.13 -11.54
CA ALA A 36 0.03 10.96 -12.03
C ALA A 36 -0.55 9.58 -11.67
N ALA A 37 0.19 8.49 -11.93
CA ALA A 37 -0.21 7.15 -11.51
C ALA A 37 -0.39 7.04 -9.99
N ASN A 38 0.58 7.54 -9.24
CA ASN A 38 0.53 7.52 -7.77
C ASN A 38 -0.65 8.30 -7.21
N LYS A 39 -1.03 9.41 -7.84
CA LYS A 39 -2.19 10.21 -7.45
C LYS A 39 -3.50 9.43 -7.58
N LEU A 40 -3.67 8.64 -8.65
CA LEU A 40 -4.82 7.77 -8.83
C LEU A 40 -4.88 6.70 -7.72
N ILE A 41 -3.76 6.05 -7.44
CA ILE A 41 -3.66 5.05 -6.38
C ILE A 41 -4.00 5.66 -5.01
N THR A 42 -3.37 6.77 -4.64
CA THR A 42 -3.60 7.41 -3.33
C THR A 42 -5.01 7.96 -3.18
N THR A 43 -5.65 8.39 -4.27
CA THR A 43 -7.07 8.78 -4.27
C THR A 43 -7.96 7.57 -3.98
N GLY A 44 -7.71 6.44 -4.64
CA GLY A 44 -8.41 5.19 -4.37
C GLY A 44 -8.19 4.69 -2.93
N GLN A 45 -6.97 4.77 -2.43
CA GLN A 45 -6.63 4.42 -1.04
C GLN A 45 -7.40 5.29 -0.04
N SER A 46 -7.50 6.60 -0.30
CA SER A 46 -8.23 7.53 0.56
C SER A 46 -9.73 7.20 0.62
N ALA A 47 -10.31 6.67 -0.45
CA ALA A 47 -11.69 6.21 -0.47
C ALA A 47 -11.94 4.95 0.39
N LEU A 48 -10.90 4.15 0.64
CA LEU A 48 -10.98 2.95 1.48
C LEU A 48 -10.72 3.23 2.97
N ALA A 49 -10.09 4.34 3.31
CA ALA A 49 -9.73 4.68 4.69
C ALA A 49 -10.93 4.70 5.65
N PRO A 50 -12.12 5.26 5.31
CA PRO A 50 -13.28 5.27 6.19
C PRO A 50 -13.76 3.89 6.62
N ILE A 51 -13.53 2.85 5.83
CA ILE A 51 -13.86 1.46 6.20
C ILE A 51 -13.03 1.05 7.43
N SER A 52 -11.73 1.27 7.38
CA SER A 52 -10.83 0.99 8.50
C SER A 52 -11.14 1.85 9.73
N ASP A 53 -11.38 3.15 9.52
CA ASP A 53 -11.64 4.10 10.59
C ASP A 53 -12.93 3.78 11.33
N SER A 54 -13.98 3.35 10.63
CA SER A 54 -15.23 2.91 11.24
C SER A 54 -15.11 1.58 11.98
N MET A 55 -14.25 0.68 11.49
CA MET A 55 -14.01 -0.61 12.14
C MET A 55 -13.20 -0.50 13.42
N TYR A 56 -12.30 0.47 13.53
CA TYR A 56 -11.37 0.57 14.65
C TYR A 56 -12.07 0.64 16.03
N PRO A 57 -13.00 1.59 16.31
CA PRO A 57 -13.66 1.66 17.61
C PRO A 57 -14.51 0.41 17.91
N TYR A 58 -15.15 -0.16 16.90
CA TYR A 58 -15.91 -1.40 17.06
C TYR A 58 -15.02 -2.57 17.45
N MET A 59 -13.87 -2.72 16.78
CA MET A 59 -12.92 -3.80 17.04
C MET A 59 -12.26 -3.69 18.42
N ILE A 60 -11.96 -2.48 18.89
CA ILE A 60 -11.43 -2.25 20.25
C ILE A 60 -12.43 -2.76 21.30
N LYS A 61 -13.73 -2.48 21.09
CA LYS A 61 -14.80 -2.84 22.06
C LYS A 61 -15.16 -4.32 21.98
N ASN A 62 -15.33 -4.88 20.79
CA ASN A 62 -15.97 -6.19 20.61
C ASN A 62 -14.97 -7.31 20.24
N LYS A 63 -13.76 -6.96 19.78
CA LYS A 63 -12.73 -7.93 19.34
C LYS A 63 -13.26 -8.98 18.36
N ASP A 64 -14.15 -8.56 17.44
CA ASP A 64 -14.84 -9.45 16.50
C ASP A 64 -13.98 -9.76 15.27
N PHE A 65 -13.10 -10.73 15.39
CA PHE A 65 -12.25 -11.17 14.28
C PHE A 65 -13.03 -11.85 13.13
N LYS A 66 -14.28 -12.28 13.38
CA LYS A 66 -15.14 -12.80 12.31
C LYS A 66 -15.56 -11.67 11.38
N LEU A 67 -15.79 -10.46 11.91
CA LEU A 67 -16.07 -9.27 11.12
C LEU A 67 -14.89 -8.95 10.18
N VAL A 68 -13.65 -8.97 10.67
CA VAL A 68 -12.44 -8.75 9.86
C VAL A 68 -12.43 -9.69 8.65
N LYS A 69 -12.61 -11.00 8.91
CA LYS A 69 -12.65 -12.01 7.84
C LYS A 69 -13.80 -11.76 6.86
N LYS A 70 -15.01 -11.45 7.37
CA LYS A 70 -16.20 -11.18 6.54
C LYS A 70 -16.00 -9.97 5.64
N VAL A 71 -15.49 -8.87 6.18
CA VAL A 71 -15.23 -7.65 5.39
C VAL A 71 -14.22 -7.94 4.29
N LEU A 72 -13.08 -8.59 4.61
CA LEU A 72 -12.07 -8.91 3.59
C LEU A 72 -12.62 -9.85 2.51
N ILE A 73 -13.37 -10.90 2.86
CA ILE A 73 -13.92 -11.85 1.89
C ILE A 73 -14.91 -11.18 0.94
N ILE A 74 -15.70 -10.22 1.42
CA ILE A 74 -16.71 -9.54 0.59
C ILE A 74 -16.06 -8.45 -0.28
N THR A 75 -15.15 -7.67 0.28
CA THR A 75 -14.62 -6.49 -0.41
C THR A 75 -13.46 -6.81 -1.34
N MET A 76 -12.61 -7.79 -1.01
CA MET A 76 -11.44 -8.12 -1.84
C MET A 76 -11.79 -8.55 -3.28
N PRO A 77 -12.79 -9.40 -3.52
CA PRO A 77 -13.19 -9.72 -4.89
C PRO A 77 -13.66 -8.48 -5.68
N VAL A 78 -14.45 -7.61 -5.04
CA VAL A 78 -14.94 -6.37 -5.68
C VAL A 78 -13.79 -5.45 -6.06
N ILE A 79 -12.85 -5.21 -5.12
CA ILE A 79 -11.66 -4.40 -5.39
C ILE A 79 -10.80 -5.05 -6.49
N SER A 80 -10.58 -6.37 -6.42
CA SER A 80 -9.76 -7.07 -7.40
C SER A 80 -10.36 -7.01 -8.82
N ILE A 81 -11.67 -7.18 -8.96
CA ILE A 81 -12.36 -7.04 -10.23
C ILE A 81 -12.27 -5.60 -10.74
N GLY A 82 -12.50 -4.60 -9.87
CA GLY A 82 -12.34 -3.19 -10.22
C GLY A 82 -10.92 -2.87 -10.70
N MET A 83 -9.90 -3.35 -9.99
CA MET A 83 -8.49 -3.15 -10.37
C MET A 83 -8.13 -3.90 -11.66
N LEU A 84 -8.73 -5.08 -11.92
CA LEU A 84 -8.55 -5.79 -13.19
C LEU A 84 -9.11 -4.98 -14.37
N LEU A 85 -10.29 -4.38 -14.22
CA LEU A 85 -10.85 -3.48 -15.23
C LEU A 85 -9.95 -2.27 -15.46
N VAL A 86 -9.44 -1.66 -14.40
CA VAL A 86 -8.46 -0.55 -14.52
C VAL A 86 -7.19 -1.02 -15.23
N ALA A 87 -6.70 -2.25 -14.98
CA ALA A 87 -5.52 -2.79 -15.65
C ALA A 87 -5.73 -2.92 -17.17
N ILE A 88 -6.90 -3.43 -17.59
CA ILE A 88 -7.24 -3.61 -19.03
C ILE A 88 -7.30 -2.28 -19.76
N TRP A 89 -7.86 -1.25 -19.14
CA TRP A 89 -8.01 0.09 -19.74
C TRP A 89 -7.06 1.14 -19.16
N SER A 90 -5.96 0.74 -18.57
CA SER A 90 -5.05 1.63 -17.83
C SER A 90 -4.57 2.82 -18.65
N GLU A 91 -4.11 2.60 -19.87
CA GLU A 91 -3.59 3.66 -20.74
C GLU A 91 -4.70 4.62 -21.20
N PRO A 92 -5.83 4.14 -21.81
CA PRO A 92 -6.95 5.01 -22.16
C PRO A 92 -7.52 5.78 -20.95
N PHE A 93 -7.56 5.15 -19.78
CA PHE A 93 -8.03 5.77 -18.54
C PHE A 93 -7.13 6.92 -18.09
N CYS A 94 -5.82 6.71 -18.10
CA CYS A 94 -4.86 7.78 -17.78
C CYS A 94 -4.91 8.92 -18.79
N MET A 95 -5.01 8.61 -20.08
CA MET A 95 -5.13 9.62 -21.13
C MET A 95 -6.43 10.41 -21.04
N PHE A 96 -7.51 9.78 -20.63
CA PHE A 96 -8.79 10.46 -20.42
C PHE A 96 -8.73 11.47 -19.26
N ILE A 97 -8.04 11.11 -18.16
CA ILE A 97 -7.95 11.96 -16.97
C ILE A 97 -6.92 13.08 -17.13
N TYR A 98 -5.74 12.77 -17.68
CA TYR A 98 -4.58 13.67 -17.70
C TYR A 98 -4.24 14.23 -19.07
N GLY A 99 -4.81 13.67 -20.14
CA GLY A 99 -4.51 14.07 -21.51
C GLY A 99 -3.47 13.17 -22.18
N LYS A 100 -3.28 13.39 -23.49
CA LYS A 100 -2.39 12.58 -24.34
C LYS A 100 -0.90 12.67 -23.98
N GLU A 101 -0.50 13.72 -23.28
CA GLU A 101 0.89 13.91 -22.83
C GLU A 101 1.30 12.88 -21.76
N PHE A 102 0.33 12.24 -21.13
CA PHE A 102 0.55 11.23 -20.10
C PHE A 102 0.55 9.78 -20.64
N ILE A 103 0.90 9.61 -21.92
CA ILE A 103 1.16 8.29 -22.50
C ILE A 103 2.29 7.61 -21.72
N GLY A 104 2.10 6.34 -21.35
CA GLY A 104 3.04 5.57 -20.53
C GLY A 104 2.68 5.52 -19.02
N THR A 105 1.80 6.41 -18.55
CA THR A 105 1.29 6.38 -17.17
C THR A 105 0.55 5.07 -16.87
N GLY A 106 -0.15 4.50 -17.84
CA GLY A 106 -0.90 3.27 -17.69
C GLY A 106 -0.02 2.09 -17.26
N LYS A 107 1.19 1.96 -17.79
CA LYS A 107 2.14 0.91 -17.39
C LYS A 107 2.58 1.06 -15.93
N ILE A 108 2.80 2.30 -15.49
CA ILE A 108 3.17 2.60 -14.11
C ILE A 108 1.98 2.32 -13.19
N LEU A 109 0.78 2.72 -13.61
CA LEU A 109 -0.46 2.45 -12.88
C LEU A 109 -0.67 0.95 -12.68
N VAL A 110 -0.52 0.12 -13.72
CA VAL A 110 -0.62 -1.34 -13.63
C VAL A 110 0.36 -1.91 -12.61
N ALA A 111 1.60 -1.43 -12.60
CA ALA A 111 2.61 -1.85 -11.62
C ALA A 111 2.25 -1.45 -10.17
N MET A 112 1.43 -0.42 -9.98
CA MET A 112 0.93 0.02 -8.66
C MET A 112 -0.40 -0.64 -8.24
N LEU A 113 -1.13 -1.31 -9.13
CA LEU A 113 -2.42 -1.92 -8.79
C LEU A 113 -2.34 -2.94 -7.65
N PRO A 114 -1.28 -3.76 -7.49
CA PRO A 114 -1.13 -4.61 -6.31
C PRO A 114 -1.15 -3.81 -5.00
N THR A 115 -0.55 -2.61 -4.96
CA THR A 115 -0.65 -1.71 -3.80
C THR A 115 -2.10 -1.33 -3.52
N ALA A 116 -2.88 -0.96 -4.55
CA ALA A 116 -4.29 -0.60 -4.39
C ALA A 116 -5.14 -1.77 -3.87
N ILE A 117 -4.91 -2.98 -4.38
CA ILE A 117 -5.59 -4.20 -3.91
C ILE A 117 -5.25 -4.48 -2.46
N LEU A 118 -3.99 -4.35 -2.08
CA LEU A 118 -3.50 -4.65 -0.73
C LEU A 118 -3.81 -3.56 0.30
N THR A 119 -4.25 -2.38 -0.12
CA THR A 119 -4.56 -1.25 0.77
C THR A 119 -5.62 -1.61 1.82
N LEU A 120 -6.70 -2.25 1.43
CA LEU A 120 -7.75 -2.59 2.39
C LEU A 120 -7.30 -3.64 3.42
N PRO A 121 -6.64 -4.76 3.05
CA PRO A 121 -5.98 -5.65 4.00
C PRO A 121 -4.98 -4.92 4.91
N GLU A 122 -4.15 -4.05 4.35
CA GLU A 122 -3.19 -3.24 5.12
C GLU A 122 -3.90 -2.41 6.19
N TYR A 123 -4.93 -1.67 5.83
CA TYR A 123 -5.67 -0.83 6.75
C TYR A 123 -6.39 -1.63 7.83
N ILE A 124 -7.12 -2.68 7.46
CA ILE A 124 -7.92 -3.49 8.40
C ILE A 124 -7.03 -4.32 9.35
N LEU A 125 -5.97 -4.95 8.84
CA LEU A 125 -5.05 -5.74 9.67
C LEU A 125 -4.17 -4.85 10.56
N GLY A 126 -4.01 -3.57 10.23
CA GLY A 126 -3.29 -2.59 11.01
C GLY A 126 -3.95 -2.29 12.37
N PHE A 127 -4.32 -1.04 12.60
CA PHE A 127 -4.86 -0.61 13.90
C PHE A 127 -6.19 -1.26 14.27
N PRO A 128 -7.16 -1.45 13.36
CA PRO A 128 -8.41 -2.15 13.72
C PRO A 128 -8.18 -3.54 14.30
N THR A 129 -7.30 -4.32 13.70
CA THR A 129 -7.06 -5.71 14.13
C THR A 129 -5.93 -5.80 15.15
N LEU A 130 -4.71 -5.39 14.81
CA LEU A 130 -3.56 -5.45 15.72
C LEU A 130 -3.73 -4.53 16.94
N GLY A 131 -4.39 -3.38 16.79
CA GLY A 131 -4.71 -2.50 17.90
C GLY A 131 -5.70 -3.13 18.88
N ALA A 132 -6.78 -3.77 18.37
CA ALA A 132 -7.73 -4.51 19.19
C ALA A 132 -7.11 -5.71 19.91
N MET A 133 -6.03 -6.28 19.34
CA MET A 133 -5.21 -7.32 19.98
C MET A 133 -4.22 -6.76 21.01
N GLY A 134 -4.15 -5.45 21.23
CA GLY A 134 -3.12 -4.84 22.09
C GLY A 134 -1.72 -4.87 21.47
N MET A 135 -1.63 -5.18 20.19
CA MET A 135 -0.37 -5.40 19.45
C MET A 135 -0.03 -4.27 18.46
N SER A 136 -0.44 -3.03 18.77
CA SER A 136 -0.22 -1.85 17.92
C SER A 136 1.26 -1.64 17.53
N LYS A 137 2.19 -2.11 18.36
CA LYS A 137 3.64 -2.09 18.04
C LYS A 137 3.95 -2.84 16.74
N HIS A 138 3.27 -3.95 16.48
CA HIS A 138 3.49 -4.75 15.27
C HIS A 138 3.01 -4.03 14.01
N ALA A 139 1.95 -3.21 14.12
CA ALA A 139 1.52 -2.36 13.00
C ALA A 139 2.59 -1.32 12.62
N ASN A 140 3.35 -0.80 13.60
CA ASN A 140 4.46 0.10 13.31
C ASN A 140 5.71 -0.65 12.82
N ILE A 141 6.02 -1.81 13.42
CA ILE A 141 7.15 -2.65 13.00
C ILE A 141 7.00 -3.09 11.55
N SER A 142 5.77 -3.44 11.10
CA SER A 142 5.53 -3.82 9.71
C SER A 142 5.91 -2.70 8.74
N ILE A 143 5.59 -1.45 9.06
CA ILE A 143 5.97 -0.27 8.26
C ILE A 143 7.50 -0.11 8.22
N TYR A 144 8.19 -0.29 9.34
CA TYR A 144 9.66 -0.18 9.36
C TYR A 144 10.33 -1.28 8.54
N VAL A 145 9.84 -2.52 8.66
CA VAL A 145 10.36 -3.67 7.89
C VAL A 145 10.13 -3.47 6.39
N SER A 146 8.92 -3.11 5.99
CA SER A 146 8.59 -2.89 4.56
C SER A 146 9.38 -1.71 3.98
N SER A 147 9.52 -0.61 4.74
CA SER A 147 10.32 0.55 4.33
C SER A 147 11.80 0.21 4.20
N ALA A 148 12.36 -0.55 5.12
CA ALA A 148 13.76 -0.99 5.05
C ALA A 148 14.00 -1.87 3.81
N ILE A 149 13.11 -2.83 3.54
CA ILE A 149 13.18 -3.68 2.35
C ILE A 149 13.07 -2.83 1.08
N HIS A 150 12.17 -1.84 1.06
CA HIS A 150 12.05 -0.94 -0.09
C HIS A 150 13.34 -0.16 -0.36
N VAL A 151 13.92 0.45 0.67
CA VAL A 151 15.17 1.21 0.53
C VAL A 151 16.32 0.31 0.06
N ILE A 152 16.44 -0.91 0.59
CA ILE A 152 17.43 -1.88 0.13
C ILE A 152 17.22 -2.21 -1.34
N ASN A 153 15.99 -2.50 -1.76
CA ASN A 153 15.66 -2.77 -3.15
C ASN A 153 15.96 -1.57 -4.06
N LEU A 154 15.62 -0.34 -3.64
CA LEU A 154 15.97 0.87 -4.36
C LEU A 154 17.47 0.98 -4.61
N PHE A 155 18.29 0.75 -3.58
CA PHE A 155 19.74 0.80 -3.70
C PHE A 155 20.28 -0.28 -4.64
N VAL A 156 19.79 -1.52 -4.54
CA VAL A 156 20.20 -2.63 -5.41
C VAL A 156 19.84 -2.33 -6.87
N PHE A 157 18.60 -1.95 -7.15
CA PHE A 157 18.14 -1.66 -8.51
C PHE A 157 18.82 -0.43 -9.12
N TYR A 158 19.11 0.58 -8.29
CA TYR A 158 19.91 1.74 -8.71
C TYR A 158 21.32 1.33 -9.15
N LYS A 159 22.01 0.49 -8.35
CA LYS A 159 23.35 -0.02 -8.67
C LYS A 159 23.36 -0.88 -9.94
N MET A 160 22.28 -1.63 -10.19
CA MET A 160 22.14 -2.44 -11.40
C MET A 160 21.75 -1.63 -12.64
N GLY A 161 21.45 -0.35 -12.51
CA GLY A 161 20.97 0.48 -13.64
C GLY A 161 19.56 0.14 -14.12
N TRP A 162 18.76 -0.58 -13.32
CA TRP A 162 17.43 -1.06 -13.70
C TRP A 162 16.29 -0.18 -13.16
N LEU A 163 16.63 0.91 -12.50
CA LEU A 163 15.65 1.78 -11.87
C LEU A 163 15.00 2.72 -12.88
N ASN A 164 13.69 2.59 -13.01
CA ASN A 164 12.82 3.45 -13.80
C ASN A 164 11.44 3.58 -13.11
N ALA A 165 10.54 4.38 -13.65
CA ALA A 165 9.24 4.63 -13.03
C ALA A 165 8.39 3.35 -12.83
N VAL A 166 8.41 2.42 -13.79
CA VAL A 166 7.67 1.15 -13.70
C VAL A 166 8.29 0.23 -12.66
N THR A 167 9.63 0.10 -12.67
CA THR A 167 10.34 -0.71 -11.67
C THR A 167 10.10 -0.18 -10.28
N LEU A 168 10.15 1.13 -10.08
CA LEU A 168 9.88 1.78 -8.81
C LEU A 168 8.46 1.51 -8.31
N ALA A 169 7.48 1.53 -9.21
CA ALA A 169 6.09 1.17 -8.91
C ALA A 169 5.96 -0.28 -8.43
N TRP A 170 6.65 -1.21 -9.06
CA TRP A 170 6.71 -2.61 -8.62
C TRP A 170 7.37 -2.76 -7.25
N LEU A 171 8.48 -2.05 -6.99
CA LEU A 171 9.15 -2.08 -5.69
C LEU A 171 8.24 -1.55 -4.58
N THR A 172 7.41 -0.54 -4.86
CA THR A 172 6.37 -0.04 -3.95
C THR A 172 5.33 -1.14 -3.66
N SER A 173 4.87 -1.84 -4.68
CA SER A 173 3.90 -2.94 -4.54
C SER A 173 4.47 -4.11 -3.72
N ILE A 174 5.74 -4.44 -3.91
CA ILE A 174 6.45 -5.46 -3.12
C ILE A 174 6.54 -5.03 -1.65
N ALA A 175 6.85 -3.78 -1.37
CA ALA A 175 6.91 -3.28 0.00
C ALA A 175 5.55 -3.36 0.70
N THR A 176 4.47 -2.96 0.02
CA THR A 176 3.10 -3.10 0.55
C THR A 176 2.73 -4.57 0.80
N PHE A 177 3.14 -5.47 -0.09
CA PHE A 177 2.93 -6.90 0.10
C PHE A 177 3.64 -7.42 1.36
N VAL A 178 4.88 -7.01 1.58
CA VAL A 178 5.66 -7.38 2.79
C VAL A 178 4.96 -6.86 4.05
N ASP A 179 4.46 -5.62 4.02
CA ASP A 179 3.74 -5.03 5.16
C ASP A 179 2.49 -5.85 5.51
N VAL A 180 1.65 -6.13 4.52
CA VAL A 180 0.42 -6.94 4.70
C VAL A 180 0.74 -8.35 5.15
N LEU A 181 1.75 -8.98 4.56
CA LEU A 181 2.17 -10.33 4.92
C LEU A 181 2.64 -10.40 6.39
N TYR A 182 3.45 -9.45 6.82
CA TYR A 182 3.89 -9.35 8.21
C TYR A 182 2.69 -9.24 9.16
N ARG A 183 1.75 -8.32 8.90
CA ARG A 183 0.54 -8.13 9.70
C ARG A 183 -0.30 -9.40 9.75
N LEU A 184 -0.49 -10.05 8.61
CA LEU A 184 -1.26 -11.30 8.51
C LEU A 184 -0.63 -12.41 9.36
N ILE A 185 0.69 -12.61 9.26
CA ILE A 185 1.43 -13.61 10.05
C ILE A 185 1.24 -13.35 11.55
N VAL A 186 1.39 -12.11 11.99
CA VAL A 186 1.21 -11.74 13.41
C VAL A 186 -0.22 -12.03 13.85
N VAL A 187 -1.22 -11.60 13.08
CA VAL A 187 -2.64 -11.83 13.41
C VAL A 187 -2.94 -13.32 13.51
N LEU A 188 -2.50 -14.12 12.53
CA LEU A 188 -2.75 -15.58 12.54
C LEU A 188 -2.06 -16.28 13.72
N LYS A 189 -0.84 -15.88 14.06
CA LYS A 189 -0.06 -16.45 15.15
C LYS A 189 -0.71 -16.20 16.52
N TYR A 190 -1.23 -15.00 16.76
CA TYR A 190 -1.69 -14.58 18.07
C TYR A 190 -3.21 -14.62 18.27
N LYS A 191 -4.00 -14.70 17.18
CA LYS A 191 -5.46 -14.77 17.23
C LYS A 191 -5.96 -15.90 18.14
N ASN A 192 -5.36 -17.09 18.04
CA ASN A 192 -5.80 -18.27 18.82
C ASN A 192 -5.52 -18.10 20.31
N ARG A 193 -4.42 -17.46 20.69
CA ARG A 193 -4.10 -17.18 22.09
C ARG A 193 -5.11 -16.24 22.74
N MET A 194 -5.54 -15.22 22.02
CA MET A 194 -6.52 -14.25 22.53
C MET A 194 -7.94 -14.82 22.64
N MET A 195 -8.30 -15.77 21.77
CA MET A 195 -9.59 -16.46 21.86
C MET A 195 -9.62 -17.51 22.98
N ALA A 196 -8.46 -17.99 23.43
CA ALA A 196 -8.31 -18.92 24.54
C ALA A 196 -8.30 -18.25 25.93
N GLY A 197 -8.30 -16.90 26.00
CA GLY A 197 -8.34 -16.17 27.27
C GLY A 197 -7.00 -16.09 28.01
N GLU A 198 -5.87 -16.38 27.34
CA GLU A 198 -4.51 -16.23 27.86
C GLU A 198 -3.90 -14.87 27.55
#